data_2b9fb3a5af79711f9e1dcd77e69257c2
#
_entry.id   2b9fb3a5af79711f9e1dcd77e69257c2
#
_cell.length_a   1.000
_cell.length_b   1.000
_cell.length_c   1.000
_cell.angle_alpha   90.00
_cell.angle_beta   90.00
_cell.angle_gamma   90.00
#
_symmetry.space_group_name_H-M   'P 1'
#
loop_
_entity.id
_entity.type
_entity.pdbx_description
1 polymer ?
#
loop_
_entity_poly.entity_id
_entity_poly.type
_entity_poly.pdbx_seq_one_letter_code
_entity_poly.pdbx_strand_id
1 'polypeptide(L)'
;MIINWITIKVKDFKKSKEFYRDFLGMKEEEEFSPNDSMVIAFFTADNGMKIELIYDKNSKLDACENSNISIGICSSNYDDLLKKSRESKIMYGEPVILGGHMECFFVNDPNGVGVQIIKGE
;
A
#
# COMPACT_ATOMS: atom_id res chain seq x y z
N MET A 1 -16.03 1.10 18.31
CA MET A 1 -15.79 1.34 16.88
C MET A 1 -14.66 0.45 16.40
N ILE A 2 -14.82 -0.15 15.24
CA ILE A 2 -13.80 -1.00 14.62
C ILE A 2 -13.65 -0.53 13.18
N ILE A 3 -12.40 -0.29 12.74
CA ILE A 3 -12.11 0.00 11.33
C ILE A 3 -11.80 -1.34 10.66
N ASN A 4 -12.68 -1.79 9.76
CA ASN A 4 -12.51 -3.09 9.10
C ASN A 4 -11.49 -3.03 7.98
N TRP A 5 -11.55 -2.00 7.14
CA TRP A 5 -10.61 -1.85 6.02
C TRP A 5 -10.53 -0.40 5.55
N ILE A 6 -9.51 -0.14 4.77
CA ILE A 6 -9.35 1.08 3.99
C ILE A 6 -9.49 0.67 2.52
N THR A 7 -10.30 1.41 1.76
CA THR A 7 -10.50 1.16 0.33
C THR A 7 -9.64 2.10 -0.49
N ILE A 8 -8.92 1.54 -1.44
CA ILE A 8 -8.14 2.29 -2.43
C ILE A 8 -8.71 1.96 -3.80
N LYS A 9 -9.20 2.99 -4.50
CA LYS A 9 -9.63 2.84 -5.89
C LYS A 9 -8.38 2.92 -6.76
N VAL A 10 -8.17 1.90 -7.59
CA VAL A 10 -6.92 1.73 -8.31
C VAL A 10 -7.14 1.83 -9.81
N LYS A 11 -6.11 2.30 -10.51
CA LYS A 11 -6.11 2.42 -11.96
C LYS A 11 -5.41 1.25 -12.63
N ASP A 12 -4.37 0.72 -12.01
CA ASP A 12 -3.67 -0.47 -12.48
C ASP A 12 -3.76 -1.55 -11.41
N PHE A 13 -4.68 -2.47 -11.61
CA PHE A 13 -5.00 -3.50 -10.62
C PHE A 13 -3.82 -4.43 -10.37
N LYS A 14 -3.16 -4.86 -11.44
CA LYS A 14 -2.02 -5.78 -11.34
C LYS A 14 -0.86 -5.17 -10.56
N LYS A 15 -0.47 -3.95 -10.88
CA LYS A 15 0.61 -3.25 -10.17
C LYS A 15 0.25 -2.99 -8.72
N SER A 16 -1.00 -2.67 -8.43
CA SER A 16 -1.45 -2.44 -7.07
C SER A 16 -1.41 -3.72 -6.24
N LYS A 17 -1.82 -4.85 -6.80
CA LYS A 17 -1.70 -6.15 -6.14
C LYS A 17 -0.23 -6.51 -5.88
N GLU A 18 0.63 -6.29 -6.86
CA GLU A 18 2.08 -6.54 -6.69
C GLU A 18 2.64 -5.71 -5.54
N PHE A 19 2.21 -4.46 -5.39
CA PHE A 19 2.67 -3.60 -4.30
C PHE A 19 2.23 -4.13 -2.93
N TYR A 20 0.95 -4.37 -2.73
CA TYR A 20 0.43 -4.76 -1.41
C TYR A 20 0.73 -6.21 -1.06
N ARG A 21 0.64 -7.11 -2.01
CA ARG A 21 0.91 -8.53 -1.79
C ARG A 21 2.40 -8.86 -1.83
N ASP A 22 3.09 -8.51 -2.92
CA ASP A 22 4.45 -8.99 -3.17
C ASP A 22 5.50 -8.10 -2.51
N PHE A 23 5.34 -6.78 -2.60
CA PHE A 23 6.30 -5.86 -2.00
C PHE A 23 6.09 -5.74 -0.48
N LEU A 24 4.89 -5.39 -0.03
CA LEU A 24 4.59 -5.24 1.40
C LEU A 24 4.40 -6.57 2.13
N GLY A 25 4.07 -7.64 1.42
CA GLY A 25 3.90 -8.96 2.02
C GLY A 25 2.56 -9.18 2.70
N MET A 26 1.53 -8.41 2.33
CA MET A 26 0.19 -8.65 2.84
C MET A 26 -0.40 -9.92 2.25
N LYS A 27 -1.24 -10.59 3.03
CA LYS A 27 -1.90 -11.81 2.59
C LYS A 27 -3.12 -11.48 1.76
N GLU A 28 -3.18 -12.03 0.53
CA GLU A 28 -4.38 -11.94 -0.30
C GLU A 28 -5.44 -12.90 0.24
N GLU A 29 -6.60 -12.38 0.60
CA GLU A 29 -7.68 -13.20 1.17
C GLU A 29 -8.76 -13.50 0.15
N GLU A 30 -9.11 -12.54 -0.70
CA GLU A 30 -10.28 -12.63 -1.53
C GLU A 30 -10.13 -11.75 -2.77
N GLU A 31 -10.58 -12.28 -3.90
CA GLU A 31 -10.70 -11.50 -5.14
C GLU A 31 -11.99 -11.91 -5.83
N PHE A 32 -12.82 -10.94 -6.22
CA PHE A 32 -14.08 -11.21 -6.88
C PHE A 32 -14.52 -10.03 -7.74
N SER A 33 -15.46 -10.30 -8.67
CA SER A 33 -16.06 -9.28 -9.53
C SER A 33 -17.54 -9.16 -9.19
N PRO A 34 -17.97 -8.05 -8.57
CA PRO A 34 -19.40 -7.86 -8.25
C PRO A 34 -20.26 -7.60 -9.49
N ASN A 35 -19.64 -7.16 -10.58
CA ASN A 35 -20.30 -6.93 -11.87
C ASN A 35 -19.26 -7.00 -13.00
N ASP A 36 -19.69 -6.71 -14.24
CA ASP A 36 -18.84 -6.85 -15.42
C ASP A 36 -17.74 -5.80 -15.55
N SER A 37 -17.82 -4.71 -14.79
CA SER A 37 -16.86 -3.60 -14.90
C SER A 37 -15.84 -3.55 -13.76
N MET A 38 -16.08 -4.25 -12.66
CA MET A 38 -15.29 -4.13 -11.45
C MET A 38 -14.60 -5.42 -11.04
N VAL A 39 -13.44 -5.26 -10.39
CA VAL A 39 -12.80 -6.33 -9.64
C VAL A 39 -12.34 -5.77 -8.30
N ILE A 40 -12.53 -6.56 -7.24
CA ILE A 40 -12.22 -6.19 -5.87
C ILE A 40 -11.28 -7.24 -5.29
N ALA A 41 -10.24 -6.78 -4.59
CA ALA A 41 -9.33 -7.67 -3.86
C ALA A 41 -9.12 -7.16 -2.44
N PHE A 42 -9.07 -8.09 -1.48
CA PHE A 42 -8.76 -7.79 -0.09
C PHE A 42 -7.42 -8.38 0.32
N PHE A 43 -6.64 -7.60 1.02
CA PHE A 43 -5.34 -8.00 1.56
C PHE A 43 -5.32 -7.73 3.07
N THR A 44 -4.74 -8.62 3.84
CA THR A 44 -4.72 -8.53 5.30
C THR A 44 -3.28 -8.38 5.80
N ALA A 45 -3.08 -7.43 6.69
CA ALA A 45 -1.83 -7.27 7.45
C ALA A 45 -1.81 -8.20 8.66
N ASP A 46 -0.64 -8.35 9.29
CA ASP A 46 -0.45 -9.29 10.41
C ASP A 46 -1.35 -9.00 11.61
N ASN A 47 -1.74 -7.72 11.79
CA ASN A 47 -2.63 -7.32 12.88
C ASN A 47 -4.12 -7.40 12.52
N GLY A 48 -4.46 -7.95 11.34
CA GLY A 48 -5.84 -8.09 10.91
C GLY A 48 -6.43 -6.91 10.15
N MET A 49 -5.73 -5.79 10.06
CA MET A 49 -6.16 -4.64 9.27
C MET A 49 -6.16 -4.99 7.79
N LYS A 50 -7.20 -4.58 7.08
CA LYS A 50 -7.36 -4.92 5.66
C LYS A 50 -7.23 -3.71 4.76
N ILE A 51 -6.73 -3.96 3.56
CA ILE A 51 -6.76 -3.03 2.42
C ILE A 51 -7.66 -3.66 1.36
N GLU A 52 -8.65 -2.88 0.91
CA GLU A 52 -9.49 -3.26 -0.22
C GLU A 52 -9.04 -2.49 -1.45
N LEU A 53 -8.75 -3.19 -2.54
CA LEU A 53 -8.47 -2.58 -3.82
C LEU A 53 -9.68 -2.74 -4.71
N ILE A 54 -10.17 -1.63 -5.28
CA ILE A 54 -11.27 -1.65 -6.23
C ILE A 54 -10.80 -1.10 -7.56
N TYR A 55 -10.83 -1.94 -8.58
CA TYR A 55 -10.63 -1.54 -9.96
C TYR A 55 -11.96 -1.50 -10.68
N ASP A 56 -12.26 -0.41 -11.39
CA ASP A 56 -13.44 -0.26 -12.23
C ASP A 56 -12.99 0.25 -13.60
N LYS A 57 -13.18 -0.56 -14.65
CA LYS A 57 -12.77 -0.18 -16.00
C LYS A 57 -13.46 1.08 -16.52
N ASN A 58 -14.60 1.45 -15.93
CA ASN A 58 -15.37 2.65 -16.29
C ASN A 58 -14.98 3.87 -15.45
N SER A 59 -14.07 3.72 -14.49
CA SER A 59 -13.64 4.82 -13.64
C SER A 59 -12.74 5.78 -14.41
N LYS A 60 -12.93 7.07 -14.13
CA LYS A 60 -12.08 8.15 -14.67
C LYS A 60 -11.11 8.67 -13.60
N LEU A 61 -10.86 7.87 -12.58
CA LEU A 61 -9.98 8.25 -11.47
C LEU A 61 -8.55 8.50 -11.96
N ASP A 62 -7.96 9.60 -11.48
CA ASP A 62 -6.54 9.86 -11.67
C ASP A 62 -5.76 9.27 -10.49
N ALA A 63 -4.78 8.43 -10.78
CA ALA A 63 -3.95 7.78 -9.76
C ALA A 63 -3.21 8.76 -8.84
N CYS A 64 -2.92 9.97 -9.33
CA CYS A 64 -2.15 10.95 -8.54
C CYS A 64 -2.95 11.68 -7.46
N GLU A 65 -4.26 11.45 -7.36
CA GLU A 65 -5.13 12.21 -6.46
C GLU A 65 -5.17 11.69 -5.02
N ASN A 66 -4.47 10.61 -4.70
CA ASN A 66 -4.49 10.00 -3.37
C ASN A 66 -3.36 10.48 -2.45
N SER A 67 -2.64 11.54 -2.82
CA SER A 67 -1.46 12.02 -2.09
C SER A 67 -1.75 12.60 -0.71
N ASN A 68 -3.01 12.86 -0.39
CA ASN A 68 -3.42 13.38 0.92
C ASN A 68 -3.55 12.30 1.99
N ILE A 69 -3.39 11.04 1.62
CA ILE A 69 -3.53 9.91 2.54
C ILE A 69 -2.18 9.21 2.65
N SER A 70 -1.80 8.86 3.86
CA SER A 70 -0.60 8.09 4.14
C SER A 70 -0.95 6.91 5.04
N ILE A 71 -0.36 5.76 4.73
CA ILE A 71 -0.54 4.54 5.52
C ILE A 71 0.79 4.24 6.21
N GLY A 72 0.79 4.18 7.54
CA GLY A 72 1.96 3.81 8.31
C GLY A 72 1.99 2.30 8.56
N ILE A 73 3.09 1.65 8.20
CA ILE A 73 3.31 0.24 8.46
C ILE A 73 4.60 0.03 9.23
N CYS A 74 4.61 -0.94 10.11
CA CYS A 74 5.81 -1.35 10.85
C CYS A 74 6.22 -2.73 10.33
N SER A 75 7.48 -2.87 9.94
CA SER A 75 7.95 -4.12 9.33
C SER A 75 9.31 -4.54 9.89
N SER A 76 9.42 -5.81 10.26
CA SER A 76 10.71 -6.42 10.59
C SER A 76 11.58 -6.62 9.35
N ASN A 77 11.01 -6.46 8.17
CA ASN A 77 11.69 -6.60 6.88
C ASN A 77 12.16 -5.24 6.32
N TYR A 78 12.34 -4.28 7.18
CA TYR A 78 12.63 -2.88 6.83
C TYR A 78 13.82 -2.72 5.88
N ASP A 79 14.95 -3.38 6.18
CA ASP A 79 16.16 -3.20 5.37
C ASP A 79 15.99 -3.73 3.94
N ASP A 80 15.30 -4.85 3.78
CA ASP A 80 15.01 -5.41 2.46
C ASP A 80 14.03 -4.51 1.69
N LEU A 81 13.00 -4.00 2.36
CA LEU A 81 12.06 -3.07 1.76
C LEU A 81 12.74 -1.78 1.34
N LEU A 82 13.67 -1.27 2.13
CA LEU A 82 14.45 -0.07 1.80
C LEU A 82 15.27 -0.29 0.53
N LYS A 83 15.96 -1.42 0.46
CA LYS A 83 16.76 -1.77 -0.72
C LYS A 83 15.89 -1.87 -1.98
N LYS A 84 14.78 -2.60 -1.90
CA LYS A 84 13.85 -2.75 -3.02
C LYS A 84 13.24 -1.42 -3.45
N SER A 85 12.93 -0.56 -2.49
CA SER A 85 12.36 0.76 -2.77
C SER A 85 13.33 1.66 -3.52
N ARG A 86 14.63 1.60 -3.18
CA ARG A 86 15.66 2.34 -3.90
C ARG A 86 15.82 1.81 -5.32
N GLU A 87 15.85 0.49 -5.49
CA GLU A 87 15.99 -0.15 -6.80
C GLU A 87 14.80 0.18 -7.71
N SER A 88 13.58 0.21 -7.17
CA SER A 88 12.35 0.50 -7.91
C SER A 88 12.08 1.99 -8.06
N LYS A 89 12.86 2.84 -7.41
CA LYS A 89 12.74 4.31 -7.47
C LYS A 89 11.35 4.81 -7.03
N ILE A 90 10.77 4.17 -6.02
CA ILE A 90 9.46 4.57 -5.48
C ILE A 90 9.56 5.39 -4.20
N MET A 91 10.77 5.61 -3.69
CA MET A 91 11.00 6.45 -2.52
C MET A 91 10.86 7.92 -2.84
N TYR A 92 10.36 8.67 -1.87
CA TYR A 92 10.54 10.12 -1.86
C TYR A 92 11.24 10.52 -0.58
N GLY A 93 12.33 11.30 -0.74
CA GLY A 93 13.22 11.63 0.36
C GLY A 93 14.11 10.46 0.78
N GLU A 94 14.87 10.67 1.81
CA GLU A 94 15.76 9.68 2.40
C GLU A 94 15.20 9.18 3.73
N PRO A 95 15.68 8.02 4.24
CA PRO A 95 15.28 7.57 5.57
C PRO A 95 15.54 8.62 6.63
N VAL A 96 14.63 8.72 7.59
CA VAL A 96 14.70 9.69 8.69
C VAL A 96 14.40 9.01 10.01
N ILE A 97 14.79 9.67 11.10
CA ILE A 97 14.41 9.25 12.44
C ILE A 97 13.48 10.32 13.00
N LEU A 98 12.22 9.95 13.21
CA LEU A 98 11.20 10.86 13.73
C LEU A 98 11.04 10.67 15.23
N GLY A 99 10.82 11.78 15.93
CA GLY A 99 10.63 11.74 17.39
C GLY A 99 11.83 11.16 18.15
N GLY A 100 13.00 11.12 17.54
CA GLY A 100 14.22 10.59 18.14
C GLY A 100 14.33 9.08 18.22
N HIS A 101 13.30 8.33 17.76
CA HIS A 101 13.30 6.87 17.91
C HIS A 101 12.63 6.09 16.77
N MET A 102 11.87 6.74 15.92
CA MET A 102 11.16 6.07 14.83
C MET A 102 11.96 6.17 13.54
N GLU A 103 12.72 5.14 13.20
CA GLU A 103 13.40 5.08 11.91
C GLU A 103 12.40 4.66 10.84
N CYS A 104 12.29 5.44 9.76
CA CYS A 104 11.32 5.19 8.71
C CYS A 104 11.76 5.78 7.38
N PHE A 105 11.10 5.36 6.31
CA PHE A 105 11.19 5.99 5.00
C PHE A 105 9.81 5.98 4.35
N PHE A 106 9.68 6.74 3.27
CA PHE A 106 8.39 6.94 2.59
C PHE A 106 8.48 6.48 1.15
N VAL A 107 7.43 5.81 0.70
CA VAL A 107 7.25 5.41 -0.69
C VAL A 107 5.86 5.79 -1.15
N ASN A 108 5.65 5.82 -2.47
CA ASN A 108 4.33 5.91 -3.05
C ASN A 108 3.90 4.57 -3.60
N ASP A 109 2.64 4.20 -3.35
CA ASP A 109 2.06 3.07 -4.04
C ASP A 109 1.76 3.44 -5.50
N PRO A 110 1.31 2.50 -6.36
CA PRO A 110 0.99 2.83 -7.76
C PRO A 110 -0.14 3.85 -7.95
N ASN A 111 -0.89 4.17 -6.90
CA ASN A 111 -2.06 5.06 -6.97
C ASN A 111 -1.79 6.43 -6.36
N GLY A 112 -0.55 6.71 -5.97
CA GLY A 112 -0.19 7.96 -5.31
C GLY A 112 -0.44 7.99 -3.81
N VAL A 113 -0.84 6.88 -3.21
CA VAL A 113 -1.00 6.78 -1.75
C VAL A 113 0.37 6.72 -1.10
N GLY A 114 0.62 7.61 -0.13
CA GLY A 114 1.85 7.59 0.64
C GLY A 114 1.89 6.40 1.59
N VAL A 115 3.02 5.70 1.63
CA VAL A 115 3.24 4.61 2.58
C VAL A 115 4.50 4.91 3.38
N GLN A 116 4.34 5.04 4.69
CA GLN A 116 5.45 5.22 5.63
C GLN A 116 5.86 3.84 6.15
N ILE A 117 7.09 3.44 5.87
CA ILE A 117 7.62 2.16 6.31
C ILE A 117 8.49 2.40 7.52
N ILE A 118 8.08 1.85 8.65
CA ILE A 118 8.69 2.03 9.96
C ILE A 118 9.47 0.78 10.32
N LYS A 119 10.69 0.96 10.81
CA LYS A 119 11.52 -0.15 11.22
C LYS A 119 10.90 -0.88 12.42
N GLY A 120 10.54 -2.13 12.21
CA GLY A 120 10.04 -3.02 13.25
C GLY A 120 11.15 -3.80 13.92
N GLU A 121 10.80 -4.39 15.03
CA GLU A 121 11.72 -5.24 15.79
C GLU A 121 11.85 -6.65 15.22
#